data_0477f3e54210de70d3f55ef3aed6b86f
#
_entry.id   0477f3e54210de70d3f55ef3aed6b86f
#
_cell.length_a   1.000
_cell.length_b   1.000
_cell.length_c   1.000
_cell.angle_alpha   90.00
_cell.angle_beta   90.00
_cell.angle_gamma   90.00
#
_symmetry.space_group_name_H-M   'P 1'
#
loop_
_entity.id
_entity.type
_entity.pdbx_description
1 polymer ?
#
loop_
_entity_poly.entity_id
_entity_poly.type
_entity_poly.pdbx_seq_one_letter_code
_entity_poly.pdbx_strand_id
1 'polypeptide(L)'
;MMRVYLNASEVVTTLMLNYMIINLNNFIIQEYFLATDSMVSTIATNEIEASAKLTSIMPPYSVNTGLIIGAFMIVLFYILFNKSKLGYEFHISGVNPQFARYGGIQVDRVRIGVMLISGCIAGLGGAVEIMGVQERLMASFSPNFGFDGMLAALLGNSTPLGVTLSSVFFGTLKAGALSIERTTDVSRALADVIKGIIICFVSVRTLGLLDRISFKWPGNPMLRNKGKGTEEVKNVY
;
A
#
# COMPACT_ATOMS: atom_id res chain seq x y z
N MET A 1 -12.81 0.66 17.97
CA MET A 1 -13.49 0.22 19.20
C MET A 1 -12.55 -0.41 20.22
N MET A 2 -11.68 -1.36 19.87
CA MET A 2 -10.78 -2.02 20.85
C MET A 2 -9.83 -1.08 21.60
N ARG A 3 -9.32 -0.02 20.95
CA ARG A 3 -8.47 0.98 21.62
C ARG A 3 -9.19 1.73 22.75
N VAL A 4 -10.50 1.99 22.58
CA VAL A 4 -11.30 2.77 23.56
C VAL A 4 -11.64 1.94 24.79
N TYR A 5 -11.85 0.63 24.63
CA TYR A 5 -12.31 -0.25 25.71
C TYR A 5 -11.20 -1.08 26.36
N LEU A 6 -10.14 -1.43 25.63
CA LEU A 6 -9.11 -2.39 26.09
C LEU A 6 -7.70 -1.80 26.17
N ASN A 7 -7.50 -0.53 25.80
CA ASN A 7 -6.17 0.10 25.74
C ASN A 7 -5.12 -0.72 24.90
N ALA A 8 -5.62 -1.58 24.02
CA ALA A 8 -4.78 -2.45 23.21
C ALA A 8 -4.09 -1.66 22.10
N SER A 9 -2.84 -2.00 21.78
CA SER A 9 -2.12 -1.44 20.66
C SER A 9 -2.84 -1.78 19.35
N GLU A 10 -3.20 -0.78 18.55
CA GLU A 10 -3.88 -0.95 17.26
C GLU A 10 -3.08 -1.87 16.33
N VAL A 11 -1.74 -1.71 16.34
CA VAL A 11 -0.84 -2.48 15.49
C VAL A 11 -0.87 -3.96 15.84
N VAL A 12 -0.77 -4.30 17.13
CA VAL A 12 -0.78 -5.70 17.58
C VAL A 12 -2.13 -6.36 17.26
N THR A 13 -3.23 -5.65 17.51
CA THR A 13 -4.58 -6.17 17.26
C THR A 13 -4.82 -6.43 15.78
N THR A 14 -4.41 -5.51 14.90
CA THR A 14 -4.58 -5.69 13.45
C THR A 14 -3.70 -6.80 12.89
N LEU A 15 -2.46 -6.94 13.37
CA LEU A 15 -1.60 -8.07 13.00
C LEU A 15 -2.19 -9.41 13.45
N MET A 16 -2.69 -9.51 14.68
CA MET A 16 -3.33 -10.75 15.16
C MET A 16 -4.57 -11.12 14.33
N LEU A 17 -5.43 -10.13 14.01
CA LEU A 17 -6.58 -10.35 13.15
C LEU A 17 -6.18 -10.79 11.75
N ASN A 18 -5.11 -10.21 11.19
CA ASN A 18 -4.60 -10.60 9.88
C ASN A 18 -4.15 -12.07 9.88
N TYR A 19 -3.36 -12.50 10.88
CA TYR A 19 -2.98 -13.91 11.02
C TYR A 19 -4.16 -14.84 11.23
N MET A 20 -5.16 -14.41 12.01
CA MET A 20 -6.39 -15.21 12.20
C MET A 20 -7.12 -15.42 10.88
N ILE A 21 -7.29 -14.34 10.07
CA ILE A 21 -7.97 -14.42 8.78
C ILE A 21 -7.18 -15.29 7.79
N ILE A 22 -5.86 -15.16 7.75
CA ILE A 22 -5.01 -16.00 6.89
C ILE A 22 -5.17 -17.49 7.25
N ASN A 23 -5.11 -17.83 8.54
CA ASN A 23 -5.27 -19.22 8.97
C ASN A 23 -6.69 -19.74 8.73
N LEU A 24 -7.70 -18.92 8.95
CA LEU A 24 -9.09 -19.28 8.63
C LEU A 24 -9.26 -19.54 7.14
N ASN A 25 -8.71 -18.70 6.28
CA ASN A 25 -8.74 -18.89 4.84
C ASN A 25 -8.03 -20.18 4.41
N ASN A 26 -6.84 -20.44 4.96
CA ASN A 26 -6.11 -21.67 4.70
C ASN A 26 -6.89 -22.92 5.16
N PHE A 27 -7.54 -22.86 6.32
CA PHE A 27 -8.39 -23.93 6.82
C PHE A 27 -9.57 -24.21 5.87
N ILE A 28 -10.25 -23.16 5.42
CA ILE A 28 -11.39 -23.28 4.48
C ILE A 28 -10.92 -23.90 3.16
N ILE A 29 -9.76 -23.50 2.62
CA ILE A 29 -9.20 -24.08 1.41
C ILE A 29 -8.92 -25.57 1.59
N GLN A 30 -8.30 -25.95 2.70
CA GLN A 30 -7.92 -27.34 2.97
C GLN A 30 -9.11 -28.25 3.18
N GLU A 31 -10.13 -27.81 3.90
CA GLU A 31 -11.25 -28.66 4.29
C GLU A 31 -12.35 -28.75 3.22
N TYR A 32 -12.61 -27.63 2.52
CA TYR A 32 -13.77 -27.54 1.62
C TYR A 32 -13.44 -27.41 0.14
N PHE A 33 -12.26 -26.87 -0.20
CA PHE A 33 -11.93 -26.49 -1.57
C PHE A 33 -10.61 -27.05 -2.07
N LEU A 34 -10.07 -28.08 -1.40
CA LEU A 34 -8.81 -28.68 -1.81
C LEU A 34 -8.93 -29.26 -3.23
N ALA A 35 -8.00 -28.89 -4.11
CA ALA A 35 -7.93 -29.44 -5.45
C ALA A 35 -7.68 -30.95 -5.40
N THR A 36 -8.49 -31.73 -6.13
CA THR A 36 -8.37 -33.19 -6.22
C THR A 36 -7.26 -33.62 -7.18
N ASP A 37 -6.73 -32.67 -7.96
CA ASP A 37 -5.68 -32.94 -8.94
C ASP A 37 -4.32 -33.19 -8.27
N SER A 38 -3.82 -34.40 -8.41
CA SER A 38 -2.55 -34.89 -7.86
C SER A 38 -1.29 -34.23 -8.43
N MET A 39 -1.42 -33.29 -9.37
CA MET A 39 -0.31 -32.53 -9.96
C MET A 39 0.08 -31.29 -9.19
N VAL A 40 -0.70 -30.85 -8.18
CA VAL A 40 -0.44 -29.64 -7.42
C VAL A 40 0.20 -30.01 -6.09
N SER A 41 1.51 -29.82 -5.97
CA SER A 41 2.25 -30.04 -4.72
C SER A 41 1.97 -29.00 -3.63
N THR A 42 1.17 -27.97 -3.91
CA THR A 42 0.81 -26.90 -2.99
C THR A 42 -0.69 -26.94 -2.67
N ILE A 43 -1.04 -26.55 -1.45
CA ILE A 43 -2.44 -26.42 -1.01
C ILE A 43 -3.10 -25.30 -1.83
N ALA A 44 -3.96 -25.67 -2.77
CA ALA A 44 -4.67 -24.75 -3.65
C ALA A 44 -6.07 -25.26 -3.95
N THR A 45 -6.95 -24.37 -4.38
CA THR A 45 -8.27 -24.72 -4.94
C THR A 45 -8.14 -25.21 -6.38
N ASN A 46 -9.21 -25.81 -6.89
CA ASN A 46 -9.35 -26.04 -8.34
C ASN A 46 -9.25 -24.72 -9.10
N GLU A 47 -8.90 -24.82 -10.39
CA GLU A 47 -8.87 -23.63 -11.25
C GLU A 47 -10.24 -22.97 -11.34
N ILE A 48 -10.23 -21.64 -11.41
CA ILE A 48 -11.45 -20.86 -11.61
C ILE A 48 -11.98 -21.15 -13.01
N GLU A 49 -13.29 -21.26 -13.14
CA GLU A 49 -13.95 -21.50 -14.40
C GLU A 49 -13.58 -20.43 -15.44
N ALA A 50 -13.43 -20.84 -16.70
CA ALA A 50 -12.99 -19.96 -17.79
C ALA A 50 -13.87 -18.70 -17.95
N SER A 51 -15.14 -18.78 -17.56
CA SER A 51 -16.09 -17.65 -17.54
C SER A 51 -15.71 -16.55 -16.56
N ALA A 52 -15.00 -16.88 -15.47
CA ALA A 52 -14.60 -15.96 -14.41
C ALA A 52 -13.14 -15.50 -14.54
N LYS A 53 -12.35 -16.05 -15.47
CA LYS A 53 -10.99 -15.61 -15.73
C LYS A 53 -10.98 -14.27 -16.46
N LEU A 54 -10.12 -13.34 -16.02
CA LEU A 54 -9.92 -12.09 -16.73
C LEU A 54 -9.23 -12.33 -18.07
N THR A 55 -9.80 -11.79 -19.15
CA THR A 55 -9.26 -11.97 -20.52
C THR A 55 -7.87 -11.35 -20.61
N SER A 56 -6.91 -12.13 -21.12
CA SER A 56 -5.56 -11.63 -21.45
C SER A 56 -5.62 -10.70 -22.65
N ILE A 57 -5.07 -9.49 -22.54
CA ILE A 57 -5.07 -8.47 -23.60
C ILE A 57 -3.94 -8.74 -24.60
N MET A 58 -2.80 -9.25 -24.13
CA MET A 58 -1.62 -9.49 -24.96
C MET A 58 -0.97 -10.84 -24.65
N PRO A 59 -1.39 -11.93 -25.25
CA PRO A 59 -0.63 -13.19 -25.19
C PRO A 59 0.71 -13.01 -25.93
N PRO A 60 1.88 -13.46 -25.42
CA PRO A 60 2.09 -14.35 -24.26
C PRO A 60 2.31 -13.64 -22.90
N TYR A 61 2.07 -12.34 -22.81
CA TYR A 61 2.29 -11.58 -21.59
C TYR A 61 1.07 -11.71 -20.63
N SER A 62 1.34 -11.71 -19.33
CA SER A 62 0.30 -11.77 -18.26
C SER A 62 -0.48 -10.46 -18.12
N VAL A 63 -0.60 -9.66 -19.19
CA VAL A 63 -1.37 -8.42 -19.19
C VAL A 63 -2.83 -8.76 -19.40
N ASN A 64 -3.63 -8.57 -18.37
CA ASN A 64 -5.05 -8.88 -18.35
C ASN A 64 -5.92 -7.63 -18.16
N THR A 65 -7.22 -7.77 -18.28
CA THR A 65 -8.22 -6.70 -18.09
C THR A 65 -8.14 -6.05 -16.71
N GLY A 66 -7.50 -6.71 -15.74
CA GLY A 66 -7.23 -6.16 -14.40
C GLY A 66 -6.42 -4.85 -14.43
N LEU A 67 -5.54 -4.66 -15.42
CA LEU A 67 -4.81 -3.41 -15.60
C LEU A 67 -5.77 -2.23 -15.88
N ILE A 68 -6.81 -2.46 -16.67
CA ILE A 68 -7.83 -1.42 -16.98
C ILE A 68 -8.61 -1.10 -15.70
N ILE A 69 -8.99 -2.13 -14.91
CA ILE A 69 -9.66 -1.94 -13.63
C ILE A 69 -8.76 -1.14 -12.68
N GLY A 70 -7.47 -1.47 -12.60
CA GLY A 70 -6.48 -0.73 -11.80
C GLY A 70 -6.36 0.74 -12.23
N ALA A 71 -6.25 1.00 -13.54
CA ALA A 71 -6.18 2.35 -14.07
C ALA A 71 -7.45 3.16 -13.76
N PHE A 72 -8.62 2.55 -13.91
CA PHE A 72 -9.90 3.16 -13.55
C PHE A 72 -9.96 3.51 -12.06
N MET A 73 -9.50 2.61 -11.20
CA MET A 73 -9.44 2.85 -9.75
C MET A 73 -8.50 3.99 -9.39
N ILE A 74 -7.36 4.14 -10.05
CA ILE A 74 -6.43 5.29 -9.85
C ILE A 74 -7.14 6.61 -10.15
N VAL A 75 -7.83 6.69 -11.29
CA VAL A 75 -8.58 7.89 -11.69
C VAL A 75 -9.71 8.19 -10.69
N LEU A 76 -10.46 7.16 -10.30
CA LEU A 76 -11.53 7.29 -9.30
C LEU A 76 -10.99 7.86 -7.98
N PHE A 77 -9.87 7.32 -7.52
CA PHE A 77 -9.22 7.80 -6.29
C PHE A 77 -8.70 9.22 -6.42
N TYR A 78 -8.09 9.56 -7.54
CA TYR A 78 -7.62 10.92 -7.78
C TYR A 78 -8.77 11.94 -7.69
N ILE A 79 -9.91 11.62 -8.29
CA ILE A 79 -11.11 12.45 -8.23
C ILE A 79 -11.66 12.49 -6.80
N LEU A 80 -11.76 11.35 -6.14
CA LEU A 80 -12.29 11.24 -4.78
C LEU A 80 -11.47 12.08 -3.79
N PHE A 81 -10.15 12.02 -3.83
CA PHE A 81 -9.29 12.76 -2.91
C PHE A 81 -9.18 14.25 -3.24
N ASN A 82 -9.11 14.61 -4.53
CA ASN A 82 -8.82 16.00 -4.93
C ASN A 82 -10.08 16.83 -5.25
N LYS A 83 -11.18 16.17 -5.59
CA LYS A 83 -12.38 16.88 -6.10
C LYS A 83 -13.64 16.63 -5.28
N SER A 84 -13.63 15.72 -4.29
CA SER A 84 -14.81 15.40 -3.53
C SER A 84 -14.80 16.00 -2.12
N LYS A 85 -15.99 16.19 -1.55
CA LYS A 85 -16.19 16.61 -0.16
C LYS A 85 -15.59 15.58 0.81
N LEU A 86 -15.71 14.30 0.50
CA LEU A 86 -15.16 13.21 1.30
C LEU A 86 -13.62 13.31 1.40
N GLY A 87 -12.94 13.60 0.29
CA GLY A 87 -11.49 13.77 0.28
C GLY A 87 -11.04 14.92 1.19
N TYR A 88 -11.78 16.02 1.17
CA TYR A 88 -11.54 17.15 2.07
C TYR A 88 -11.71 16.75 3.55
N GLU A 89 -12.81 16.07 3.89
CA GLU A 89 -13.07 15.60 5.25
C GLU A 89 -11.98 14.61 5.72
N PHE A 90 -11.52 13.72 4.84
CA PHE A 90 -10.43 12.78 5.10
C PHE A 90 -9.13 13.51 5.39
N HIS A 91 -8.78 14.47 4.55
CA HIS A 91 -7.54 15.25 4.69
C HIS A 91 -7.50 16.04 5.99
N ILE A 92 -8.55 16.81 6.30
CA ILE A 92 -8.62 17.63 7.51
C ILE A 92 -8.66 16.77 8.76
N SER A 93 -9.43 15.68 8.76
CA SER A 93 -9.48 14.74 9.89
C SER A 93 -8.15 14.06 10.16
N GLY A 94 -7.32 13.88 9.12
CA GLY A 94 -5.97 13.33 9.24
C GLY A 94 -4.95 14.34 9.80
N VAL A 95 -5.00 15.58 9.33
CA VAL A 95 -4.04 16.63 9.73
C VAL A 95 -4.34 17.12 11.16
N ASN A 96 -5.57 17.47 11.44
CA ASN A 96 -5.97 17.96 12.76
C ASN A 96 -7.40 17.52 13.11
N PRO A 97 -7.54 16.41 13.87
CA PRO A 97 -8.85 15.91 14.28
C PRO A 97 -9.66 16.86 15.15
N GLN A 98 -9.00 17.70 15.95
CA GLN A 98 -9.67 18.68 16.80
C GLN A 98 -10.27 19.81 15.94
N PHE A 99 -9.51 20.34 15.00
CA PHE A 99 -10.01 21.36 14.07
C PHE A 99 -11.17 20.83 13.23
N ALA A 100 -11.09 19.57 12.76
CA ALA A 100 -12.19 18.93 12.04
C ALA A 100 -13.49 18.87 12.87
N ARG A 101 -13.39 18.56 14.16
CA ARG A 101 -14.55 18.54 15.09
C ARG A 101 -15.17 19.93 15.28
N TYR A 102 -14.35 20.98 15.41
CA TYR A 102 -14.83 22.36 15.47
C TYR A 102 -15.54 22.78 14.17
N GLY A 103 -15.10 22.26 13.02
CA GLY A 103 -15.76 22.44 11.73
C GLY A 103 -17.03 21.59 11.52
N GLY A 104 -17.48 20.85 12.55
CA GLY A 104 -18.69 20.02 12.48
C GLY A 104 -18.48 18.65 11.81
N ILE A 105 -17.25 18.27 11.49
CA ILE A 105 -16.93 16.97 10.87
C ILE A 105 -16.95 15.88 11.94
N GLN A 106 -17.68 14.81 11.68
CA GLN A 106 -17.74 13.65 12.57
C GLN A 106 -16.54 12.72 12.34
N VAL A 107 -15.39 13.04 12.95
CA VAL A 107 -14.10 12.38 12.77
C VAL A 107 -14.19 10.86 12.91
N ASP A 108 -15.00 10.35 13.82
CA ASP A 108 -15.12 8.91 14.06
C ASP A 108 -15.83 8.20 12.89
N ARG A 109 -16.84 8.82 12.29
CA ARG A 109 -17.49 8.31 11.08
C ARG A 109 -16.54 8.36 9.87
N VAL A 110 -15.77 9.43 9.75
CA VAL A 110 -14.76 9.60 8.71
C VAL A 110 -13.72 8.48 8.81
N ARG A 111 -13.22 8.16 9.99
CA ARG A 111 -12.26 7.07 10.21
C ARG A 111 -12.82 5.71 9.79
N ILE A 112 -14.06 5.41 10.15
CA ILE A 112 -14.72 4.16 9.75
C ILE A 112 -14.89 4.12 8.24
N GLY A 113 -15.32 5.23 7.63
CA GLY A 113 -15.47 5.32 6.17
C GLY A 113 -14.18 5.07 5.40
N VAL A 114 -13.07 5.67 5.84
CA VAL A 114 -11.74 5.44 5.25
C VAL A 114 -11.34 3.97 5.34
N MET A 115 -11.54 3.33 6.49
CA MET A 115 -11.22 1.91 6.67
C MET A 115 -12.06 1.02 5.77
N LEU A 116 -13.36 1.28 5.63
CA LEU A 116 -14.25 0.53 4.73
C LEU A 116 -13.82 0.67 3.27
N ILE A 117 -13.57 1.89 2.82
CA ILE A 117 -13.11 2.14 1.44
C ILE A 117 -11.77 1.44 1.18
N SER A 118 -10.81 1.55 2.11
CA SER A 118 -9.52 0.85 2.01
C SER A 118 -9.70 -0.67 1.91
N GLY A 119 -10.57 -1.25 2.73
CA GLY A 119 -10.87 -2.69 2.68
C GLY A 119 -11.50 -3.13 1.37
N CYS A 120 -12.45 -2.34 0.83
CA CYS A 120 -13.07 -2.62 -0.48
C CYS A 120 -12.03 -2.65 -1.61
N ILE A 121 -11.09 -1.70 -1.59
CA ILE A 121 -10.04 -1.63 -2.62
C ILE A 121 -9.06 -2.79 -2.49
N ALA A 122 -8.63 -3.11 -1.27
CA ALA A 122 -7.78 -4.25 -1.03
C ALA A 122 -8.44 -5.55 -1.50
N GLY A 123 -9.76 -5.72 -1.25
CA GLY A 123 -10.55 -6.84 -1.74
C GLY A 123 -10.62 -6.90 -3.28
N LEU A 124 -10.86 -5.76 -3.94
CA LEU A 124 -10.83 -5.68 -5.41
C LEU A 124 -9.44 -6.02 -5.97
N GLY A 125 -8.38 -5.54 -5.35
CA GLY A 125 -7.00 -5.87 -5.74
C GLY A 125 -6.74 -7.38 -5.62
N GLY A 126 -7.16 -8.00 -4.52
CA GLY A 126 -7.07 -9.45 -4.33
C GLY A 126 -7.87 -10.24 -5.36
N ALA A 127 -9.09 -9.80 -5.68
CA ALA A 127 -9.92 -10.44 -6.70
C ALA A 127 -9.26 -10.36 -8.09
N VAL A 128 -8.72 -9.20 -8.49
CA VAL A 128 -8.02 -9.03 -9.76
C VAL A 128 -6.77 -9.92 -9.83
N GLU A 129 -6.02 -10.06 -8.74
CA GLU A 129 -4.84 -10.92 -8.67
C GLU A 129 -5.22 -12.39 -8.87
N ILE A 130 -6.28 -12.88 -8.18
CA ILE A 130 -6.73 -14.27 -8.28
C ILE A 130 -7.31 -14.56 -9.66
N MET A 131 -8.19 -13.70 -10.18
CA MET A 131 -8.90 -13.92 -11.45
C MET A 131 -8.02 -13.66 -12.67
N GLY A 132 -6.97 -12.85 -12.52
CA GLY A 132 -6.14 -12.41 -13.65
C GLY A 132 -4.74 -13.04 -13.72
N VAL A 133 -4.17 -13.46 -12.59
CA VAL A 133 -2.78 -13.93 -12.53
C VAL A 133 -2.65 -15.34 -11.98
N GLN A 134 -3.30 -15.61 -10.85
CA GLN A 134 -3.16 -16.88 -10.15
C GLN A 134 -4.07 -17.98 -10.70
N GLU A 135 -5.22 -17.62 -11.24
CA GLU A 135 -6.29 -18.48 -11.74
C GLU A 135 -6.78 -19.55 -10.74
N ARG A 136 -6.27 -19.54 -9.53
CA ARG A 136 -6.65 -20.40 -8.39
C ARG A 136 -6.32 -19.71 -7.08
N LEU A 137 -7.00 -20.06 -6.02
CA LEU A 137 -6.69 -19.57 -4.68
C LEU A 137 -5.68 -20.53 -4.04
N MET A 138 -4.46 -20.04 -3.80
CA MET A 138 -3.40 -20.78 -3.12
C MET A 138 -3.37 -20.41 -1.64
N ALA A 139 -2.97 -21.36 -0.79
CA ALA A 139 -2.67 -21.03 0.61
C ALA A 139 -1.60 -19.94 0.66
N SER A 140 -1.84 -18.90 1.47
CA SER A 140 -0.94 -17.75 1.60
C SER A 140 -0.64 -17.02 0.27
N PHE A 141 -1.65 -16.87 -0.59
CA PHE A 141 -1.50 -16.25 -1.94
C PHE A 141 -0.98 -14.82 -1.94
N SER A 142 -1.12 -14.09 -0.83
CA SER A 142 -0.72 -12.67 -0.76
C SER A 142 0.34 -12.40 0.31
N PRO A 143 1.52 -13.08 0.26
CA PRO A 143 2.56 -12.82 1.23
C PRO A 143 3.08 -11.39 1.06
N ASN A 144 3.00 -10.60 2.12
CA ASN A 144 3.56 -9.24 2.21
C ASN A 144 2.94 -8.17 1.29
N PHE A 145 1.87 -8.41 0.51
CA PHE A 145 1.27 -7.38 -0.35
C PHE A 145 0.83 -6.13 0.43
N GLY A 146 0.35 -6.29 1.66
CA GLY A 146 0.00 -5.17 2.52
C GLY A 146 1.22 -4.31 2.89
N PHE A 147 2.35 -4.95 3.20
CA PHE A 147 3.60 -4.24 3.47
C PHE A 147 4.15 -3.56 2.22
N ASP A 148 4.16 -4.23 1.06
CA ASP A 148 4.57 -3.64 -0.21
C ASP A 148 3.72 -2.39 -0.54
N GLY A 149 2.40 -2.46 -0.30
CA GLY A 149 1.49 -1.31 -0.45
C GLY A 149 1.79 -0.16 0.50
N MET A 150 2.09 -0.46 1.77
CA MET A 150 2.51 0.55 2.74
C MET A 150 3.81 1.24 2.31
N LEU A 151 4.79 0.46 1.81
CA LEU A 151 6.05 1.00 1.31
C LEU A 151 5.85 1.89 0.07
N ALA A 152 5.00 1.47 -0.86
CA ALA A 152 4.64 2.27 -2.01
C ALA A 152 3.98 3.59 -1.60
N ALA A 153 3.12 3.57 -0.57
CA ALA A 153 2.49 4.78 -0.04
C ALA A 153 3.50 5.74 0.61
N LEU A 154 4.45 5.21 1.40
CA LEU A 154 5.51 6.01 2.01
C LEU A 154 6.44 6.62 0.96
N LEU A 155 6.88 5.83 -0.03
CA LEU A 155 7.71 6.31 -1.12
C LEU A 155 7.00 7.37 -1.97
N GLY A 156 5.70 7.18 -2.21
CA GLY A 156 4.84 8.12 -2.95
C GLY A 156 4.39 9.33 -2.14
N ASN A 157 4.88 9.50 -0.91
CA ASN A 157 4.50 10.58 0.00
C ASN A 157 2.98 10.70 0.19
N SER A 158 2.29 9.56 0.19
CA SER A 158 0.82 9.44 0.34
C SER A 158 0.01 10.27 -0.65
N THR A 159 0.59 10.66 -1.79
CA THR A 159 -0.12 11.36 -2.87
C THR A 159 -0.60 10.35 -3.92
N PRO A 160 -1.80 10.50 -4.52
CA PRO A 160 -2.33 9.52 -5.47
C PRO A 160 -1.38 9.24 -6.66
N LEU A 161 -0.78 10.28 -7.25
CA LEU A 161 0.19 10.14 -8.34
C LEU A 161 1.50 9.52 -7.87
N GLY A 162 2.00 9.94 -6.69
CA GLY A 162 3.21 9.37 -6.11
C GLY A 162 3.07 7.89 -5.80
N VAL A 163 1.95 7.47 -5.21
CA VAL A 163 1.66 6.07 -4.93
C VAL A 163 1.56 5.25 -6.22
N THR A 164 0.96 5.79 -7.28
CA THR A 164 0.89 5.13 -8.58
C THR A 164 2.29 4.87 -9.16
N LEU A 165 3.15 5.88 -9.19
CA LEU A 165 4.53 5.74 -9.68
C LEU A 165 5.34 4.76 -8.83
N SER A 166 5.23 4.84 -7.50
CA SER A 166 5.88 3.92 -6.58
C SER A 166 5.41 2.48 -6.77
N SER A 167 4.11 2.27 -6.98
CA SER A 167 3.54 0.94 -7.20
C SER A 167 4.03 0.32 -8.50
N VAL A 168 4.15 1.11 -9.59
CA VAL A 168 4.74 0.65 -10.85
C VAL A 168 6.20 0.28 -10.63
N PHE A 169 6.97 1.09 -9.92
CA PHE A 169 8.36 0.82 -9.59
C PHE A 169 8.53 -0.49 -8.80
N PHE A 170 7.75 -0.70 -7.72
CA PHE A 170 7.80 -1.96 -6.97
C PHE A 170 7.29 -3.15 -7.79
N GLY A 171 6.31 -2.95 -8.65
CA GLY A 171 5.83 -3.97 -9.58
C GLY A 171 6.91 -4.43 -10.56
N THR A 172 7.66 -3.49 -11.15
CA THR A 172 8.78 -3.81 -12.05
C THR A 172 9.93 -4.50 -11.32
N LEU A 173 10.25 -4.08 -10.09
CA LEU A 173 11.24 -4.78 -9.26
C LEU A 173 10.83 -6.23 -8.98
N LYS A 174 9.57 -6.46 -8.62
CA LYS A 174 9.04 -7.80 -8.36
C LYS A 174 9.05 -8.68 -9.60
N ALA A 175 8.64 -8.14 -10.75
CA ALA A 175 8.67 -8.84 -12.03
C ALA A 175 10.10 -9.17 -12.46
N GLY A 176 11.03 -8.23 -12.28
CA GLY A 176 12.46 -8.45 -12.55
C GLY A 176 13.05 -9.55 -11.66
N ALA A 177 12.74 -9.55 -10.36
CA ALA A 177 13.17 -10.58 -9.43
C ALA A 177 12.67 -11.98 -9.81
N LEU A 178 11.40 -12.09 -10.22
CA LEU A 178 10.82 -13.35 -10.73
C LEU A 178 11.49 -13.82 -12.01
N SER A 179 11.88 -12.91 -12.89
CA SER A 179 12.60 -13.24 -14.11
C SER A 179 14.01 -13.76 -13.81
N ILE A 180 14.73 -13.12 -12.91
CA ILE A 180 16.07 -13.54 -12.48
C ILE A 180 16.03 -14.91 -11.81
N GLU A 181 15.04 -15.17 -10.94
CA GLU A 181 14.88 -16.46 -10.28
C GLU A 181 14.64 -17.62 -11.26
N ARG A 182 13.95 -17.35 -12.36
CA ARG A 182 13.71 -18.37 -13.42
C ARG A 182 14.94 -18.67 -14.28
N THR A 183 15.86 -17.72 -14.37
CA THR A 183 17.04 -17.81 -15.26
C THR A 183 18.35 -18.08 -14.51
N THR A 184 18.33 -17.86 -13.19
CA THR A 184 19.53 -17.97 -12.34
C THR A 184 19.14 -18.60 -11.00
N ASP A 185 20.08 -19.23 -10.31
CA ASP A 185 19.87 -19.80 -8.96
C ASP A 185 19.75 -18.73 -7.84
N VAL A 186 19.43 -17.49 -8.21
CA VAL A 186 19.31 -16.38 -7.27
C VAL A 186 17.91 -16.35 -6.67
N SER A 187 17.83 -16.44 -5.36
CA SER A 187 16.56 -16.42 -4.62
C SER A 187 15.83 -15.05 -4.72
N ARG A 188 14.50 -15.08 -4.72
CA ARG A 188 13.60 -13.89 -4.58
C ARG A 188 13.95 -13.02 -3.38
N ALA A 189 14.58 -13.57 -2.36
CA ALA A 189 15.03 -12.84 -1.18
C ALA A 189 15.91 -11.62 -1.52
N LEU A 190 16.61 -11.64 -2.67
CA LEU A 190 17.40 -10.49 -3.13
C LEU A 190 16.53 -9.26 -3.41
N ALA A 191 15.33 -9.45 -3.97
CA ALA A 191 14.38 -8.34 -4.17
C ALA A 191 13.90 -7.75 -2.84
N ASP A 192 13.70 -8.59 -1.82
CA ASP A 192 13.29 -8.14 -0.48
C ASP A 192 14.42 -7.38 0.22
N VAL A 193 15.68 -7.74 0.01
CA VAL A 193 16.85 -6.97 0.48
C VAL A 193 16.90 -5.59 -0.20
N ILE A 194 16.70 -5.52 -1.51
CA ILE A 194 16.66 -4.24 -2.25
C ILE A 194 15.52 -3.36 -1.72
N LYS A 195 14.33 -3.92 -1.51
CA LYS A 195 13.21 -3.20 -0.87
C LYS A 195 13.60 -2.67 0.51
N GLY A 196 14.25 -3.49 1.34
CA GLY A 196 14.71 -3.09 2.67
C GLY A 196 15.66 -1.89 2.61
N ILE A 197 16.61 -1.89 1.69
CA ILE A 197 17.52 -0.77 1.46
C ILE A 197 16.76 0.51 1.06
N ILE A 198 15.80 0.38 0.11
CA ILE A 198 14.97 1.52 -0.32
C ILE A 198 14.19 2.10 0.86
N ILE A 199 13.63 1.24 1.73
CA ILE A 199 12.91 1.67 2.93
C ILE A 199 13.83 2.49 3.85
N CYS A 200 15.05 2.03 4.09
CA CYS A 200 16.02 2.74 4.91
C CYS A 200 16.29 4.15 4.35
N PHE A 201 16.50 4.28 3.04
CA PHE A 201 16.73 5.58 2.41
C PHE A 201 15.50 6.51 2.50
N VAL A 202 14.30 5.97 2.26
CA VAL A 202 13.06 6.75 2.37
C VAL A 202 12.79 7.19 3.80
N SER A 203 13.05 6.30 4.78
CA SER A 203 12.89 6.61 6.20
C SER A 203 13.81 7.73 6.66
N VAL A 204 15.07 7.72 6.22
CA VAL A 204 16.04 8.79 6.50
C VAL A 204 15.57 10.15 5.95
N ARG A 205 14.98 10.17 4.76
CA ARG A 205 14.38 11.38 4.17
C ARG A 205 13.21 11.89 4.99
N THR A 206 12.32 11.01 5.43
CA THR A 206 11.10 11.38 6.18
C THR A 206 11.43 11.91 7.57
N LEU A 207 12.53 11.45 8.19
CA LEU A 207 12.98 11.91 9.51
C LEU A 207 13.65 13.30 9.47
N GLY A 208 13.75 13.96 8.33
CA GLY A 208 14.38 15.27 8.19
C GLY A 208 15.89 15.29 8.53
N LEU A 209 16.49 14.09 8.63
CA LEU A 209 17.94 13.98 8.89
C LEU A 209 18.77 14.59 7.76
N LEU A 210 18.26 14.58 6.53
CA LEU A 210 18.92 15.22 5.39
C LEU A 210 18.88 16.74 5.46
N ASP A 211 17.89 17.35 6.10
CA ASP A 211 17.86 18.81 6.34
C ASP A 211 18.88 19.22 7.42
N ARG A 212 19.24 18.32 8.34
CA ARG A 212 20.33 18.53 9.31
C ARG A 212 21.70 18.25 8.73
N ILE A 213 21.81 17.35 7.76
CA ILE A 213 23.00 17.06 6.96
C ILE A 213 22.99 17.93 5.69
N SER A 214 22.34 19.10 5.71
CA SER A 214 22.58 20.14 4.72
C SER A 214 24.07 20.45 4.76
N PHE A 215 24.81 19.72 3.96
CA PHE A 215 26.20 19.96 3.64
C PHE A 215 26.30 21.44 3.24
N LYS A 216 26.82 22.21 4.16
CA LYS A 216 27.01 23.65 4.02
C LYS A 216 27.99 23.84 2.88
N TRP A 217 27.46 23.89 1.63
CA TRP A 217 28.27 24.25 0.48
C TRP A 217 28.80 25.65 0.73
N PRO A 218 30.13 25.84 0.83
CA PRO A 218 30.72 27.16 1.04
C PRO A 218 30.62 27.91 -0.29
N GLY A 219 29.51 28.56 -0.58
CA GLY A 219 29.44 29.33 -1.84
C GLY A 219 28.11 29.94 -2.25
N ASN A 220 27.07 29.95 -1.44
CA ASN A 220 25.85 30.65 -1.82
C ASN A 220 25.50 31.78 -0.82
N PRO A 221 25.88 33.04 -1.12
CA PRO A 221 25.62 34.17 -0.22
C PRO A 221 24.15 34.62 -0.16
N MET A 222 23.25 34.04 -0.97
CA MET A 222 21.85 34.48 -1.03
C MET A 222 20.93 33.92 0.09
N LEU A 223 21.39 32.99 0.90
CA LEU A 223 20.57 32.41 1.99
C LEU A 223 20.86 33.07 3.37
N ARG A 224 21.75 34.04 3.43
CA ARG A 224 22.11 34.72 4.70
C ARG A 224 21.09 35.75 5.20
N ASN A 225 20.07 36.06 4.40
CA ASN A 225 19.14 37.15 4.73
C ASN A 225 17.73 36.69 5.19
N LYS A 226 17.46 35.37 5.27
CA LYS A 226 16.17 34.88 5.78
C LYS A 226 16.12 34.59 7.29
N GLY A 227 17.27 34.66 7.98
CA GLY A 227 17.34 34.37 9.42
C GLY A 227 17.22 35.58 10.36
N LYS A 228 17.19 36.81 9.83
CA LYS A 228 17.09 38.01 10.67
C LYS A 228 15.67 38.54 10.89
N GLY A 229 14.68 38.06 10.15
CA GLY A 229 13.29 38.51 10.27
C GLY A 229 12.45 37.79 11.35
N THR A 230 12.95 36.72 11.93
CA THR A 230 12.18 35.91 12.91
C THR A 230 12.60 36.15 14.37
N GLU A 231 13.71 36.84 14.60
CA GLU A 231 14.11 37.21 15.98
C GLU A 231 13.50 38.54 16.46
N GLU A 232 13.12 39.43 15.54
CA GLU A 232 12.49 40.70 15.96
C GLU A 232 11.04 40.56 16.45
N VAL A 233 10.33 39.48 16.04
CA VAL A 233 8.93 39.26 16.46
C VAL A 233 8.82 38.59 17.84
N LYS A 234 9.91 38.05 18.40
CA LYS A 234 9.90 37.41 19.73
C LYS A 234 10.10 38.39 20.90
N ASN A 235 10.45 39.63 20.65
CA ASN A 235 10.70 40.63 21.70
C ASN A 235 9.58 41.67 21.87
N VAL A 236 8.40 41.46 21.31
CA VAL A 236 7.27 42.40 21.37
C VAL A 236 5.99 41.79 22.04
N TYR A 237 6.09 40.57 22.64
CA TYR A 237 5.02 40.06 23.50
C TYR A 237 5.59 39.44 24.78
#